data_1d8e45acfe6d4cc8c17267a3b68df9a6
#
_entry.id   1d8e45acfe6d4cc8c17267a3b68df9a6
#
_cell.length_a   1.000
_cell.length_b   1.000
_cell.length_c   1.000
_cell.angle_alpha   90.00
_cell.angle_beta   90.00
_cell.angle_gamma   90.00
#
_symmetry.space_group_name_H-M   'P 1'
#
loop_
_entity.id
_entity.type
_entity.pdbx_description
1 polymer ?
#
loop_
_entity_poly.entity_id
_entity_poly.type
_entity_poly.pdbx_seq_one_letter_code
_entity_poly.pdbx_strand_id
1 'polypeptide(L)'
;MNDARPDGTLADEVTPEPGASGAPPDRGLRADRVGRRADGRLIVDGVTLAPRPGETVGLLGPNGSGKSTLLRLLAGVLAPSAGVVRLDGRPLPEAGRRAVARRVATVEQHAHTQTDLTVRDVVALGRIPHRRAWSPASAADERAVTAALERTGLTDRAAQSWHTLSGGERQRAQIARALAQEPRELLLDEPTNHLDIQHQLDLLDLIAGLPVTTVIALHDLNLAAMYCDRLLVLRDGRTVAGGHPADVLTPALIEEVYGVRAEVTRHPGHPVIRFLRGPGTTTAPNPPS
;
A
#
# COMPACT_ATOMS: atom_id res chain seq x y z
N MET A 1 -55.48 33.16 -24.20
CA MET A 1 -55.91 32.38 -23.08
C MET A 1 -55.44 30.97 -23.36
N ASN A 2 -54.25 30.62 -23.00
CA ASN A 2 -53.91 29.36 -22.36
C ASN A 2 -52.42 29.40 -21.98
N ASP A 3 -52.23 29.34 -20.70
CA ASP A 3 -50.96 29.36 -19.99
C ASP A 3 -50.39 27.95 -20.03
N ALA A 4 -49.13 27.77 -20.47
CA ALA A 4 -48.44 26.50 -20.34
C ALA A 4 -46.97 26.80 -19.98
N ARG A 5 -46.67 26.61 -18.70
CA ARG A 5 -45.29 26.57 -18.16
C ARG A 5 -44.57 25.33 -18.70
N PRO A 6 -43.27 25.42 -19.05
CA PRO A 6 -42.47 24.23 -19.25
C PRO A 6 -41.95 23.71 -17.90
N ASP A 7 -42.18 22.44 -17.73
CA ASP A 7 -41.86 21.57 -16.62
C ASP A 7 -40.35 21.35 -16.44
N GLY A 8 -39.95 21.17 -15.21
CA GLY A 8 -38.59 21.06 -14.79
C GLY A 8 -37.90 19.78 -15.30
N THR A 9 -36.70 19.97 -15.80
CA THR A 9 -35.80 18.88 -16.16
C THR A 9 -35.27 18.23 -14.90
N LEU A 10 -35.64 17.00 -14.70
CA LEU A 10 -35.14 16.09 -13.67
C LEU A 10 -33.66 15.80 -13.97
N ALA A 11 -32.82 15.95 -12.96
CA ALA A 11 -31.44 15.48 -12.95
C ALA A 11 -31.44 13.96 -13.13
N ASP A 12 -30.76 13.49 -14.16
CA ASP A 12 -30.49 12.07 -14.39
C ASP A 12 -29.59 11.56 -13.26
N GLU A 13 -30.18 10.79 -12.38
CA GLU A 13 -29.53 9.92 -11.43
C GLU A 13 -28.80 8.83 -12.23
N VAL A 14 -27.46 8.95 -12.34
CA VAL A 14 -26.61 7.91 -12.91
C VAL A 14 -26.62 6.72 -11.95
N THR A 15 -27.54 5.81 -12.21
CA THR A 15 -27.56 4.49 -11.59
C THR A 15 -26.40 3.67 -12.16
N PRO A 16 -25.46 3.12 -11.35
CA PRO A 16 -24.44 2.23 -11.87
C PRO A 16 -25.10 0.92 -12.33
N GLU A 17 -24.85 0.54 -13.58
CA GLU A 17 -25.29 -0.72 -14.15
C GLU A 17 -24.87 -1.93 -13.30
N PRO A 18 -25.78 -2.90 -13.07
CA PRO A 18 -25.45 -4.16 -12.44
C PRO A 18 -24.89 -5.15 -13.49
N GLY A 19 -23.62 -5.01 -13.79
CA GLY A 19 -22.90 -5.87 -14.74
C GLY A 19 -21.68 -6.53 -14.12
N ALA A 20 -21.89 -7.56 -13.30
CA ALA A 20 -21.08 -8.77 -13.09
C ALA A 20 -21.53 -9.44 -11.79
N SER A 21 -22.48 -10.33 -11.91
CA SER A 21 -22.87 -11.30 -10.89
C SER A 21 -21.70 -12.22 -10.57
N GLY A 22 -20.99 -11.90 -9.52
CA GLY A 22 -19.96 -12.65 -8.85
C GLY A 22 -19.54 -11.82 -7.67
N ALA A 23 -20.17 -12.01 -6.49
CA ALA A 23 -19.63 -11.47 -5.25
C ALA A 23 -18.16 -11.91 -5.19
N PRO A 24 -17.19 -10.98 -5.00
CA PRO A 24 -15.79 -11.38 -4.88
C PRO A 24 -15.72 -12.43 -3.78
N PRO A 25 -14.92 -13.51 -3.99
CA PRO A 25 -14.85 -14.59 -3.01
C PRO A 25 -14.53 -13.96 -1.64
N ASP A 26 -15.20 -14.43 -0.58
CA ASP A 26 -15.04 -14.01 0.83
C ASP A 26 -13.62 -14.36 1.36
N ARG A 27 -12.62 -14.37 0.47
CA ARG A 27 -11.23 -14.69 0.75
C ARG A 27 -10.38 -13.43 0.69
N GLY A 28 -9.41 -13.37 1.61
CA GLY A 28 -8.45 -12.29 1.68
C GLY A 28 -8.89 -11.14 2.58
N LEU A 29 -8.10 -10.07 2.52
CA LEU A 29 -8.27 -8.88 3.33
C LEU A 29 -9.22 -7.88 2.66
N ARG A 30 -10.19 -7.36 3.43
CA ARG A 30 -11.18 -6.44 2.93
C ARG A 30 -11.48 -5.34 3.95
N ALA A 31 -11.61 -4.11 3.49
CA ALA A 31 -12.11 -2.97 4.25
C ALA A 31 -13.46 -2.55 3.68
N ASP A 32 -14.49 -2.49 4.52
CA ASP A 32 -15.84 -2.05 4.15
C ASP A 32 -16.15 -0.73 4.85
N ARG A 33 -16.11 0.37 4.10
CA ARG A 33 -16.39 1.75 4.55
C ARG A 33 -15.69 2.10 5.87
N VAL A 34 -14.40 1.75 5.97
CA VAL A 34 -13.64 2.00 7.19
C VAL A 34 -13.37 3.49 7.37
N GLY A 35 -13.54 3.94 8.61
CA GLY A 35 -13.24 5.28 9.05
C GLY A 35 -12.39 5.28 10.32
N ARG A 36 -11.56 6.30 10.50
CA ARG A 36 -10.75 6.49 11.70
C ARG A 36 -10.71 7.95 12.11
N ARG A 37 -11.02 8.20 13.38
CA ARG A 37 -10.79 9.49 14.05
C ARG A 37 -9.61 9.35 15.00
N ALA A 38 -8.77 10.38 15.04
CA ALA A 38 -7.71 10.54 16.03
C ALA A 38 -7.70 12.01 16.47
N ASP A 39 -7.65 12.26 17.76
CA ASP A 39 -7.63 13.62 18.36
C ASP A 39 -8.74 14.54 17.80
N GLY A 40 -9.93 13.99 17.65
CA GLY A 40 -11.09 14.71 17.10
C GLY A 40 -11.07 14.90 15.57
N ARG A 41 -9.97 14.63 14.90
CA ARG A 41 -9.83 14.75 13.43
C ARG A 41 -10.17 13.45 12.73
N LEU A 42 -10.85 13.55 11.60
CA LEU A 42 -11.12 12.41 10.72
C LEU A 42 -9.90 12.20 9.82
N ILE A 43 -9.23 11.04 9.98
CA ILE A 43 -8.01 10.70 9.25
C ILE A 43 -8.31 9.80 8.06
N VAL A 44 -9.28 8.87 8.21
CA VAL A 44 -9.79 8.00 7.14
C VAL A 44 -11.31 8.05 7.22
N ASP A 45 -11.97 8.22 6.08
CA ASP A 45 -13.43 8.42 5.99
C ASP A 45 -14.05 7.54 4.91
N GLY A 46 -14.73 6.48 5.34
CA GLY A 46 -15.56 5.64 4.50
C GLY A 46 -14.81 4.86 3.41
N VAL A 47 -13.52 4.57 3.58
CA VAL A 47 -12.71 3.88 2.57
C VAL A 47 -13.13 2.42 2.44
N THR A 48 -13.37 1.99 1.20
CA THR A 48 -13.62 0.59 0.84
C THR A 48 -12.50 0.07 -0.03
N LEU A 49 -11.93 -1.08 0.34
CA LEU A 49 -10.86 -1.75 -0.39
C LEU A 49 -11.05 -3.26 -0.31
N ALA A 50 -11.03 -3.93 -1.45
CA ALA A 50 -11.09 -5.38 -1.55
C ALA A 50 -10.10 -5.84 -2.64
N PRO A 51 -8.84 -6.12 -2.29
CA PRO A 51 -7.88 -6.68 -3.23
C PRO A 51 -8.31 -8.07 -3.70
N ARG A 52 -8.01 -8.41 -4.94
CA ARG A 52 -8.14 -9.79 -5.44
C ARG A 52 -6.95 -10.62 -4.97
N PRO A 53 -7.10 -11.93 -4.77
CA PRO A 53 -5.95 -12.78 -4.47
C PRO A 53 -4.83 -12.64 -5.50
N GLY A 54 -3.62 -12.34 -5.02
CA GLY A 54 -2.43 -12.12 -5.86
C GLY A 54 -2.35 -10.73 -6.52
N GLU A 55 -3.33 -9.84 -6.30
CA GLU A 55 -3.35 -8.48 -6.84
C GLU A 55 -2.40 -7.56 -6.04
N THR A 56 -1.69 -6.69 -6.74
CA THR A 56 -0.95 -5.57 -6.13
C THR A 56 -1.76 -4.29 -6.24
N VAL A 57 -2.21 -3.76 -5.11
CA VAL A 57 -2.96 -2.50 -5.02
C VAL A 57 -2.06 -1.39 -4.50
N GLY A 58 -1.85 -0.35 -5.32
CA GLY A 58 -1.13 0.86 -4.94
C GLY A 58 -2.03 1.86 -4.22
N LEU A 59 -1.61 2.31 -3.04
CA LEU A 59 -2.22 3.43 -2.34
C LEU A 59 -1.47 4.70 -2.70
N LEU A 60 -2.14 5.64 -3.32
CA LEU A 60 -1.61 6.94 -3.72
C LEU A 60 -2.29 8.08 -2.97
N GLY A 61 -1.65 9.25 -2.98
CA GLY A 61 -2.15 10.47 -2.38
C GLY A 61 -1.07 11.28 -1.67
N PRO A 62 -1.29 12.57 -1.41
CA PRO A 62 -0.33 13.44 -0.76
C PRO A 62 -0.02 13.00 0.68
N ASN A 63 1.00 13.61 1.27
CA ASN A 63 1.32 13.39 2.69
C ASN A 63 0.11 13.77 3.56
N GLY A 64 -0.19 12.95 4.56
CA GLY A 64 -1.34 13.16 5.42
C GLY A 64 -2.69 12.72 4.85
N SER A 65 -2.75 12.13 3.63
CA SER A 65 -4.01 11.65 3.03
C SER A 65 -4.62 10.42 3.69
N GLY A 66 -3.92 9.79 4.67
CA GLY A 66 -4.44 8.66 5.43
C GLY A 66 -3.91 7.28 5.01
N LYS A 67 -2.96 7.18 4.05
CA LYS A 67 -2.39 5.90 3.55
C LYS A 67 -1.88 4.99 4.67
N SER A 68 -0.94 5.47 5.48
CA SER A 68 -0.37 4.70 6.60
C SER A 68 -1.42 4.32 7.65
N THR A 69 -2.40 5.21 7.90
CA THR A 69 -3.51 4.91 8.80
C THR A 69 -4.39 3.81 8.24
N LEU A 70 -4.69 3.84 6.94
CA LEU A 70 -5.44 2.77 6.27
C LEU A 70 -4.69 1.44 6.34
N LEU A 71 -3.38 1.41 6.07
CA LEU A 71 -2.56 0.20 6.20
C LEU A 71 -2.59 -0.36 7.64
N ARG A 72 -2.50 0.48 8.66
CA ARG A 72 -2.60 0.06 10.07
C ARG A 72 -4.00 -0.45 10.45
N LEU A 73 -5.05 0.09 9.84
CA LEU A 73 -6.42 -0.44 10.00
C LEU A 73 -6.53 -1.84 9.36
N LEU A 74 -6.01 -2.01 8.14
CA LEU A 74 -5.96 -3.29 7.43
C LEU A 74 -5.15 -4.34 8.19
N ALA A 75 -4.04 -3.95 8.81
CA ALA A 75 -3.22 -4.82 9.66
C ALA A 75 -3.87 -5.19 11.00
N GLY A 76 -4.98 -4.53 11.38
CA GLY A 76 -5.58 -4.70 12.71
C GLY A 76 -4.74 -4.10 13.85
N VAL A 77 -3.75 -3.26 13.54
CA VAL A 77 -2.97 -2.47 14.52
C VAL A 77 -3.83 -1.36 15.12
N LEU A 78 -4.67 -0.74 14.28
CA LEU A 78 -5.67 0.24 14.71
C LEU A 78 -7.06 -0.33 14.53
N ALA A 79 -7.95 -0.04 15.48
CA ALA A 79 -9.37 -0.34 15.34
C ALA A 79 -10.06 0.76 14.53
N PRO A 80 -10.94 0.44 13.56
CA PRO A 80 -11.75 1.44 12.88
C PRO A 80 -12.74 2.10 13.83
N SER A 81 -13.00 3.40 13.64
CA SER A 81 -14.08 4.14 14.34
C SER A 81 -15.44 3.94 13.66
N ALA A 82 -15.43 3.55 12.39
CA ALA A 82 -16.61 3.22 11.59
C ALA A 82 -16.22 2.18 10.53
N GLY A 83 -17.20 1.43 10.02
CA GLY A 83 -16.95 0.35 9.07
C GLY A 83 -16.27 -0.86 9.71
N VAL A 84 -15.81 -1.79 8.90
CA VAL A 84 -15.19 -3.04 9.37
C VAL A 84 -14.09 -3.51 8.43
N VAL A 85 -13.01 -4.06 9.01
CA VAL A 85 -11.99 -4.82 8.26
C VAL A 85 -12.24 -6.29 8.50
N ARG A 86 -12.25 -7.07 7.43
CA ARG A 86 -12.47 -8.51 7.42
C ARG A 86 -11.27 -9.24 6.83
N LEU A 87 -11.02 -10.43 7.34
CA LEU A 87 -10.08 -11.39 6.78
C LEU A 87 -10.82 -12.70 6.55
N ASP A 88 -10.82 -13.19 5.31
CA ASP A 88 -11.58 -14.39 4.90
C ASP A 88 -13.06 -14.33 5.39
N GLY A 89 -13.73 -13.19 5.18
CA GLY A 89 -15.13 -12.92 5.55
C GLY A 89 -15.37 -12.60 7.03
N ARG A 90 -14.41 -12.83 7.93
CA ARG A 90 -14.54 -12.60 9.38
C ARG A 90 -13.98 -11.24 9.79
N PRO A 91 -14.67 -10.45 10.63
CA PRO A 91 -14.08 -9.25 11.23
C PRO A 91 -12.76 -9.55 11.93
N LEU A 92 -11.75 -8.67 11.78
CA LEU A 92 -10.41 -8.90 12.38
C LEU A 92 -10.44 -9.18 13.90
N PRO A 93 -11.27 -8.51 14.71
CA PRO A 93 -11.36 -8.83 16.15
C PRO A 93 -11.80 -10.27 16.42
N GLU A 94 -12.71 -10.81 15.59
CA GLU A 94 -13.23 -12.18 15.72
C GLU A 94 -12.25 -13.23 15.19
N ALA A 95 -11.42 -12.88 14.21
CA ALA A 95 -10.38 -13.76 13.70
C ALA A 95 -9.25 -14.01 14.71
N GLY A 96 -9.06 -13.07 15.65
CA GLY A 96 -8.05 -13.13 16.69
C GLY A 96 -6.66 -12.70 16.20
N ARG A 97 -5.94 -11.94 17.04
CA ARG A 97 -4.65 -11.31 16.71
C ARG A 97 -3.62 -12.25 16.09
N ARG A 98 -3.52 -13.47 16.65
CA ARG A 98 -2.52 -14.45 16.18
C ARG A 98 -2.88 -15.02 14.80
N ALA A 99 -4.15 -15.25 14.52
CA ALA A 99 -4.60 -15.74 13.23
C ALA A 99 -4.39 -14.65 12.15
N VAL A 100 -4.72 -13.39 12.47
CA VAL A 100 -4.43 -12.23 11.60
C VAL A 100 -2.93 -12.14 11.35
N ALA A 101 -2.10 -12.14 12.42
CA ALA A 101 -0.65 -12.04 12.30
C ALA A 101 0.02 -13.20 11.56
N ARG A 102 -0.63 -14.32 11.32
CA ARG A 102 -0.14 -15.41 10.44
C ARG A 102 -0.50 -15.21 8.96
N ARG A 103 -1.44 -14.35 8.67
CA ARG A 103 -1.98 -14.15 7.32
C ARG A 103 -1.57 -12.81 6.72
N VAL A 104 -1.47 -11.79 7.55
CA VAL A 104 -1.18 -10.41 7.18
C VAL A 104 0.18 -10.03 7.72
N ALA A 105 1.14 -9.80 6.86
CA ALA A 105 2.44 -9.25 7.21
C ALA A 105 2.51 -7.76 6.88
N THR A 106 3.25 -7.02 7.69
CA THR A 106 3.45 -5.59 7.51
C THR A 106 4.93 -5.23 7.45
N VAL A 107 5.27 -4.32 6.55
CA VAL A 107 6.57 -3.65 6.51
C VAL A 107 6.31 -2.15 6.69
N GLU A 108 6.72 -1.61 7.82
CA GLU A 108 6.61 -0.20 8.15
C GLU A 108 7.85 0.58 7.68
N GLN A 109 7.69 1.88 7.48
CA GLN A 109 8.74 2.77 6.99
C GLN A 109 10.00 2.81 7.89
N HIS A 110 9.85 2.65 9.21
CA HIS A 110 10.95 2.73 10.17
C HIS A 110 10.93 1.56 11.13
N ALA A 111 11.84 0.60 10.95
CA ALA A 111 12.13 -0.41 11.95
C ALA A 111 13.52 -0.14 12.54
N HIS A 112 13.57 0.51 13.69
CA HIS A 112 14.79 0.67 14.45
C HIS A 112 14.93 -0.47 15.46
N THR A 113 16.05 -1.15 15.43
CA THR A 113 16.47 -2.02 16.51
C THR A 113 17.78 -1.49 17.09
N GLN A 114 17.86 -1.43 18.43
CA GLN A 114 19.09 -1.05 19.16
C GLN A 114 19.89 -2.27 19.59
N THR A 115 19.41 -3.48 19.27
CA THR A 115 20.03 -4.74 19.68
C THR A 115 20.95 -5.22 18.58
N ASP A 116 22.11 -5.76 18.94
CA ASP A 116 23.03 -6.44 18.02
C ASP A 116 22.40 -7.76 17.54
N LEU A 117 21.65 -7.67 16.44
CA LEU A 117 21.02 -8.79 15.77
C LEU A 117 21.71 -9.04 14.43
N THR A 118 21.82 -10.30 14.05
CA THR A 118 22.15 -10.67 12.70
C THR A 118 20.94 -10.50 11.76
N VAL A 119 21.18 -10.44 10.45
CA VAL A 119 20.12 -10.44 9.45
C VAL A 119 19.18 -11.63 9.64
N ARG A 120 19.74 -12.83 9.91
CA ARG A 120 18.96 -14.04 10.19
C ARG A 120 18.06 -13.88 11.43
N ASP A 121 18.57 -13.27 12.49
CA ASP A 121 17.79 -13.04 13.70
C ASP A 121 16.60 -12.11 13.43
N VAL A 122 16.83 -11.02 12.68
CA VAL A 122 15.77 -10.10 12.26
C VAL A 122 14.70 -10.82 11.43
N VAL A 123 15.12 -11.66 10.47
CA VAL A 123 14.18 -12.43 9.63
C VAL A 123 13.41 -13.46 10.47
N ALA A 124 14.08 -14.09 11.45
CA ALA A 124 13.45 -15.06 12.35
C ALA A 124 12.35 -14.45 13.24
N LEU A 125 12.35 -13.13 13.50
CA LEU A 125 11.25 -12.44 14.16
C LEU A 125 9.91 -12.61 13.41
N GLY A 126 9.93 -12.80 12.10
CA GLY A 126 8.74 -13.11 11.30
C GLY A 126 8.05 -14.40 11.72
N ARG A 127 8.75 -15.31 12.43
CA ARG A 127 8.17 -16.59 12.91
C ARG A 127 7.41 -16.46 14.24
N ILE A 128 7.47 -15.31 14.92
CA ILE A 128 6.81 -15.11 16.22
C ILE A 128 5.33 -15.53 16.21
N PRO A 129 4.50 -15.20 15.21
CA PRO A 129 3.10 -15.63 15.19
C PRO A 129 2.90 -17.14 15.10
N HIS A 130 3.90 -17.91 14.63
CA HIS A 130 3.85 -19.36 14.49
C HIS A 130 4.34 -20.10 15.72
N ARG A 131 5.21 -19.49 16.54
CA ARG A 131 5.84 -20.12 17.70
C ARG A 131 4.93 -20.06 18.93
N ARG A 132 5.01 -21.07 19.76
CA ARG A 132 4.47 -20.99 21.13
C ARG A 132 5.44 -20.18 22.00
N ALA A 133 4.91 -19.49 23.01
CA ALA A 133 5.76 -18.81 23.98
C ALA A 133 6.81 -19.77 24.55
N TRP A 134 8.06 -19.32 24.58
CA TRP A 134 9.20 -20.07 25.14
C TRP A 134 9.59 -21.37 24.40
N SER A 135 9.01 -21.64 23.21
CA SER A 135 9.44 -22.79 22.40
C SER A 135 10.68 -22.45 21.55
N PRO A 136 11.66 -23.36 21.45
CA PRO A 136 12.75 -23.20 20.51
C PRO A 136 12.24 -23.12 19.07
N ALA A 137 13.08 -22.63 18.16
CA ALA A 137 12.76 -22.63 16.72
C ALA A 137 12.57 -24.08 16.23
N SER A 138 11.50 -24.30 15.47
CA SER A 138 11.24 -25.59 14.83
C SER A 138 11.96 -25.71 13.49
N ALA A 139 12.13 -26.94 12.97
CA ALA A 139 12.66 -27.13 11.62
C ALA A 139 11.81 -26.42 10.53
N ALA A 140 10.52 -26.21 10.77
CA ALA A 140 9.66 -25.45 9.89
C ALA A 140 10.00 -23.93 9.93
N ASP A 141 10.31 -23.40 11.12
CA ASP A 141 10.73 -22.00 11.28
C ASP A 141 12.06 -21.77 10.56
N GLU A 142 13.02 -22.68 10.71
CA GLU A 142 14.31 -22.61 10.03
C GLU A 142 14.17 -22.62 8.51
N ARG A 143 13.33 -23.51 7.96
CA ARG A 143 13.05 -23.54 6.51
C ARG A 143 12.42 -22.26 6.01
N ALA A 144 11.44 -21.70 6.75
CA ALA A 144 10.78 -20.45 6.36
C ALA A 144 11.75 -19.27 6.36
N VAL A 145 12.64 -19.19 7.35
CA VAL A 145 13.69 -18.15 7.44
C VAL A 145 14.68 -18.29 6.27
N THR A 146 15.15 -19.51 5.99
CA THR A 146 16.09 -19.76 4.88
C THR A 146 15.45 -19.41 3.53
N ALA A 147 14.24 -19.85 3.28
CA ALA A 147 13.51 -19.53 2.04
C ALA A 147 13.26 -18.01 1.86
N ALA A 148 13.00 -17.29 2.97
CA ALA A 148 12.84 -15.86 2.94
C ALA A 148 14.16 -15.13 2.60
N LEU A 149 15.28 -15.56 3.18
CA LEU A 149 16.60 -15.04 2.87
C LEU A 149 17.01 -15.28 1.41
N GLU A 150 16.78 -16.50 0.90
CA GLU A 150 17.02 -16.87 -0.50
C GLU A 150 16.22 -15.99 -1.45
N ARG A 151 14.92 -15.84 -1.20
CA ARG A 151 14.02 -15.06 -2.04
C ARG A 151 14.37 -13.57 -2.10
N THR A 152 14.97 -13.04 -1.04
CA THR A 152 15.38 -11.63 -0.97
C THR A 152 16.86 -11.40 -1.32
N GLY A 153 17.61 -12.46 -1.70
CA GLY A 153 19.02 -12.39 -2.04
C GLY A 153 19.94 -12.03 -0.87
N LEU A 154 19.56 -12.46 0.36
CA LEU A 154 20.29 -12.13 1.59
C LEU A 154 20.97 -13.35 2.24
N THR A 155 21.05 -14.48 1.55
CA THR A 155 21.65 -15.72 2.09
C THR A 155 23.08 -15.49 2.56
N ASP A 156 23.93 -14.85 1.75
CA ASP A 156 25.33 -14.58 2.07
C ASP A 156 25.50 -13.50 3.16
N ARG A 157 24.44 -12.77 3.47
CA ARG A 157 24.39 -11.73 4.51
C ARG A 157 23.77 -12.22 5.82
N ALA A 158 23.30 -13.46 5.88
CA ALA A 158 22.51 -13.99 7.01
C ALA A 158 23.20 -13.83 8.38
N ALA A 159 24.52 -13.99 8.44
CA ALA A 159 25.32 -13.84 9.65
C ALA A 159 25.83 -12.40 9.90
N GLN A 160 25.59 -11.47 8.96
CA GLN A 160 26.03 -10.09 9.07
C GLN A 160 25.19 -9.34 10.11
N SER A 161 25.83 -8.40 10.86
CA SER A 161 25.11 -7.53 11.79
C SER A 161 24.15 -6.61 11.04
N TRP A 162 22.91 -6.48 11.54
CA TRP A 162 21.89 -5.58 11.02
C TRP A 162 22.39 -4.15 10.82
N HIS A 163 23.21 -3.65 11.75
CA HIS A 163 23.68 -2.27 11.72
C HIS A 163 24.62 -1.95 10.56
N THR A 164 25.28 -2.97 9.99
CA THR A 164 26.24 -2.81 8.90
C THR A 164 25.62 -2.87 7.51
N LEU A 165 24.30 -3.14 7.42
CA LEU A 165 23.57 -3.19 6.16
C LEU A 165 23.38 -1.80 5.56
N SER A 166 23.43 -1.71 4.23
CA SER A 166 22.95 -0.56 3.47
C SER A 166 21.44 -0.35 3.64
N GLY A 167 20.92 0.81 3.24
CA GLY A 167 19.47 1.09 3.27
C GLY A 167 18.65 0.07 2.48
N GLY A 168 19.09 -0.27 1.26
CA GLY A 168 18.43 -1.26 0.41
C GLY A 168 18.49 -2.67 0.98
N GLU A 169 19.62 -3.08 1.57
CA GLU A 169 19.76 -4.38 2.24
C GLU A 169 18.84 -4.47 3.47
N ARG A 170 18.76 -3.39 4.27
CA ARG A 170 17.82 -3.33 5.41
C ARG A 170 16.39 -3.47 4.95
N GLN A 171 16.02 -2.79 3.86
CA GLN A 171 14.66 -2.88 3.33
C GLN A 171 14.34 -4.30 2.83
N ARG A 172 15.26 -4.95 2.10
CA ARG A 172 15.13 -6.36 1.70
C ARG A 172 15.03 -7.29 2.91
N ALA A 173 15.79 -7.05 3.98
CA ALA A 173 15.70 -7.85 5.21
C ALA A 173 14.35 -7.67 5.95
N GLN A 174 13.74 -6.48 5.91
CA GLN A 174 12.39 -6.27 6.42
C GLN A 174 11.35 -7.04 5.60
N ILE A 175 11.51 -7.09 4.28
CA ILE A 175 10.65 -7.92 3.42
C ILE A 175 10.90 -9.40 3.71
N ALA A 176 12.16 -9.83 3.87
CA ALA A 176 12.47 -11.21 4.27
C ALA A 176 11.80 -11.58 5.59
N ARG A 177 11.82 -10.69 6.58
CA ARG A 177 11.09 -10.88 7.85
C ARG A 177 9.59 -11.07 7.63
N ALA A 178 8.99 -10.24 6.78
CA ALA A 178 7.59 -10.36 6.43
C ALA A 178 7.29 -11.69 5.70
N LEU A 179 8.13 -12.09 4.76
CA LEU A 179 8.00 -13.36 4.03
C LEU A 179 8.21 -14.60 4.91
N ALA A 180 9.13 -14.53 5.90
CA ALA A 180 9.31 -15.60 6.87
C ALA A 180 8.04 -15.89 7.69
N GLN A 181 7.11 -14.95 7.76
CA GLN A 181 5.78 -15.13 8.35
C GLN A 181 4.87 -16.00 7.48
N GLU A 182 5.24 -16.30 6.22
CA GLU A 182 4.42 -17.04 5.23
C GLU A 182 3.02 -16.41 5.06
N PRO A 183 2.96 -15.07 4.81
CA PRO A 183 1.70 -14.36 4.73
C PRO A 183 0.96 -14.69 3.43
N ARG A 184 -0.36 -14.39 3.40
CA ARG A 184 -1.14 -14.28 2.17
C ARG A 184 -1.33 -12.85 1.73
N GLU A 185 -1.28 -11.93 2.69
CA GLU A 185 -1.47 -10.50 2.50
C GLU A 185 -0.23 -9.76 2.97
N LEU A 186 0.32 -8.90 2.13
CA LEU A 186 1.49 -8.08 2.42
C LEU A 186 1.13 -6.61 2.36
N LEU A 187 1.34 -5.90 3.45
CA LEU A 187 1.06 -4.48 3.58
C LEU A 187 2.37 -3.71 3.70
N LEU A 188 2.63 -2.81 2.76
CA LEU A 188 3.89 -2.09 2.65
C LEU A 188 3.65 -0.57 2.74
N ASP A 189 4.24 0.07 3.73
CA ASP A 189 4.14 1.51 3.93
C ASP A 189 5.40 2.21 3.42
N GLU A 190 5.34 2.74 2.19
CA GLU A 190 6.40 3.50 1.52
C GLU A 190 7.75 2.78 1.50
N PRO A 191 7.80 1.52 1.01
CA PRO A 191 9.01 0.69 1.10
C PRO A 191 10.17 1.17 0.23
N THR A 192 9.92 2.07 -0.70
CA THR A 192 10.92 2.63 -1.63
C THR A 192 11.57 3.91 -1.14
N ASN A 193 11.13 4.47 0.00
CA ASN A 193 11.66 5.72 0.51
C ASN A 193 13.15 5.59 0.87
N HIS A 194 13.91 6.64 0.56
CA HIS A 194 15.36 6.74 0.82
C HIS A 194 16.22 5.74 0.04
N LEU A 195 15.67 5.02 -0.94
CA LEU A 195 16.42 4.17 -1.84
C LEU A 195 16.77 4.94 -3.12
N ASP A 196 17.91 4.65 -3.71
CA ASP A 196 18.21 5.06 -5.08
C ASP A 196 17.34 4.32 -6.09
N ILE A 197 17.33 4.81 -7.33
CA ILE A 197 16.42 4.31 -8.38
C ILE A 197 16.62 2.81 -8.62
N GLN A 198 17.87 2.33 -8.69
CA GLN A 198 18.15 0.92 -8.92
C GLN A 198 17.55 0.06 -7.80
N HIS A 199 17.81 0.41 -6.54
CA HIS A 199 17.28 -0.35 -5.40
C HIS A 199 15.76 -0.26 -5.29
N GLN A 200 15.13 0.84 -5.74
CA GLN A 200 13.66 0.95 -5.80
C GLN A 200 13.08 -0.06 -6.80
N LEU A 201 13.66 -0.12 -8.02
CA LEU A 201 13.22 -1.05 -9.06
C LEU A 201 13.42 -2.50 -8.63
N ASP A 202 14.63 -2.86 -8.16
CA ASP A 202 14.95 -4.20 -7.66
C ASP A 202 13.99 -4.67 -6.55
N LEU A 203 13.60 -3.73 -5.66
CA LEU A 203 12.67 -4.01 -4.58
C LEU A 203 11.24 -4.24 -5.10
N LEU A 204 10.78 -3.42 -6.03
CA LEU A 204 9.45 -3.54 -6.62
C LEU A 204 9.34 -4.77 -7.52
N ASP A 205 10.39 -5.12 -8.26
CA ASP A 205 10.49 -6.37 -9.02
C ASP A 205 10.38 -7.59 -8.09
N LEU A 206 11.10 -7.55 -6.95
CA LEU A 206 10.98 -8.59 -5.93
C LEU A 206 9.53 -8.71 -5.43
N ILE A 207 8.88 -7.59 -5.08
CA ILE A 207 7.51 -7.57 -4.55
C ILE A 207 6.52 -8.09 -5.61
N ALA A 208 6.63 -7.63 -6.85
CA ALA A 208 5.76 -8.06 -7.96
C ALA A 208 5.88 -9.57 -8.26
N GLY A 209 7.05 -10.17 -8.02
CA GLY A 209 7.27 -11.61 -8.17
C GLY A 209 6.76 -12.47 -7.00
N LEU A 210 6.16 -11.88 -5.95
CA LEU A 210 5.67 -12.64 -4.80
C LEU A 210 4.27 -13.20 -5.06
N PRO A 211 3.99 -14.47 -4.67
CA PRO A 211 2.66 -15.07 -4.80
C PRO A 211 1.74 -14.68 -3.63
N VAL A 212 1.65 -13.37 -3.32
CA VAL A 212 0.85 -12.83 -2.22
C VAL A 212 0.02 -11.64 -2.71
N THR A 213 -1.08 -11.35 -2.05
CA THR A 213 -1.84 -10.13 -2.28
C THR A 213 -1.12 -8.97 -1.61
N THR A 214 -0.85 -7.91 -2.34
CA THR A 214 -0.07 -6.78 -1.82
C THR A 214 -0.88 -5.49 -1.81
N VAL A 215 -0.82 -4.74 -0.71
CA VAL A 215 -1.27 -3.35 -0.64
C VAL A 215 -0.05 -2.50 -0.28
N ILE A 216 0.33 -1.63 -1.20
CA ILE A 216 1.56 -0.85 -1.11
C ILE A 216 1.28 0.65 -1.20
N ALA A 217 1.71 1.44 -0.21
CA ALA A 217 1.71 2.88 -0.33
C ALA A 217 2.95 3.34 -1.10
N LEU A 218 2.74 4.14 -2.12
CA LEU A 218 3.79 4.71 -2.97
C LEU A 218 3.62 6.22 -3.10
N HIS A 219 4.73 6.92 -3.32
CA HIS A 219 4.73 8.35 -3.64
C HIS A 219 4.94 8.61 -5.14
N ASP A 220 5.72 7.77 -5.80
CA ASP A 220 6.03 7.91 -7.22
C ASP A 220 4.89 7.33 -8.07
N LEU A 221 4.27 8.19 -8.89
CA LEU A 221 3.15 7.81 -9.76
C LEU A 221 3.59 6.89 -10.89
N ASN A 222 4.81 7.04 -11.40
CA ASN A 222 5.34 6.18 -12.47
C ASN A 222 5.63 4.78 -11.92
N LEU A 223 6.24 4.67 -10.74
CA LEU A 223 6.43 3.37 -10.09
C LEU A 223 5.10 2.69 -9.78
N ALA A 224 4.11 3.45 -9.30
CA ALA A 224 2.78 2.91 -9.06
C ALA A 224 2.10 2.43 -10.37
N ALA A 225 2.30 3.17 -11.46
CA ALA A 225 1.79 2.80 -12.78
C ALA A 225 2.44 1.53 -13.34
N MET A 226 3.73 1.31 -13.05
CA MET A 226 4.50 0.16 -13.53
C MET A 226 4.23 -1.13 -12.76
N TYR A 227 4.01 -1.03 -11.45
CA TYR A 227 4.05 -2.19 -10.55
C TYR A 227 2.71 -2.56 -9.91
N CYS A 228 1.69 -1.70 -10.02
CA CYS A 228 0.39 -1.97 -9.41
C CYS A 228 -0.65 -2.36 -10.46
N ASP A 229 -1.40 -3.42 -10.17
CA ASP A 229 -2.54 -3.85 -10.99
C ASP A 229 -3.72 -2.89 -10.87
N ARG A 230 -3.86 -2.30 -9.67
CA ARG A 230 -4.92 -1.36 -9.34
C ARG A 230 -4.41 -0.27 -8.41
N LEU A 231 -4.97 0.91 -8.56
CA LEU A 231 -4.68 2.06 -7.71
C LEU A 231 -5.91 2.44 -6.88
N LEU A 232 -5.65 2.93 -5.68
CA LEU A 232 -6.60 3.64 -4.83
C LEU A 232 -5.99 4.98 -4.45
N VAL A 233 -6.58 6.07 -4.90
CA VAL A 233 -6.07 7.42 -4.62
C VAL A 233 -6.84 8.02 -3.46
N LEU A 234 -6.10 8.43 -2.43
CA LEU A 234 -6.65 9.04 -1.23
C LEU A 234 -6.32 10.53 -1.19
N ARG A 235 -7.33 11.33 -0.81
CA ARG A 235 -7.18 12.75 -0.47
C ARG A 235 -8.05 13.07 0.74
N ASP A 236 -7.50 13.73 1.73
CA ASP A 236 -8.22 14.13 2.97
C ASP A 236 -8.97 12.97 3.64
N GLY A 237 -8.34 11.78 3.64
CA GLY A 237 -8.89 10.56 4.23
C GLY A 237 -9.92 9.83 3.40
N ARG A 238 -10.29 10.32 2.22
CA ARG A 238 -11.32 9.74 1.33
C ARG A 238 -10.72 9.17 0.07
N THR A 239 -11.39 8.17 -0.48
CA THR A 239 -11.08 7.70 -1.84
C THR A 239 -11.62 8.70 -2.85
N VAL A 240 -10.75 9.23 -3.72
CA VAL A 240 -11.12 10.13 -4.82
C VAL A 240 -11.11 9.44 -6.17
N ALA A 241 -10.32 8.39 -6.33
CA ALA A 241 -10.32 7.55 -7.52
C ALA A 241 -9.84 6.14 -7.18
N GLY A 242 -10.24 5.16 -7.99
CA GLY A 242 -9.79 3.77 -7.87
C GLY A 242 -10.03 3.01 -9.17
N GLY A 243 -9.06 2.18 -9.57
CA GLY A 243 -9.15 1.41 -10.81
C GLY A 243 -7.77 1.06 -11.37
N HIS A 244 -7.75 0.64 -12.64
CA HIS A 244 -6.50 0.35 -13.34
C HIS A 244 -5.67 1.63 -13.50
N PRO A 245 -4.32 1.57 -13.42
CA PRO A 245 -3.46 2.75 -13.50
C PRO A 245 -3.74 3.64 -14.71
N ALA A 246 -4.00 3.07 -15.89
CA ALA A 246 -4.27 3.81 -17.12
C ALA A 246 -5.60 4.61 -17.08
N ASP A 247 -6.55 4.21 -16.25
CA ASP A 247 -7.84 4.89 -16.10
C ASP A 247 -7.81 5.93 -14.98
N VAL A 248 -7.02 5.66 -13.95
CA VAL A 248 -6.92 6.51 -12.75
C VAL A 248 -5.96 7.67 -12.96
N LEU A 249 -4.77 7.42 -13.52
CA LEU A 249 -3.73 8.44 -13.66
C LEU A 249 -3.99 9.35 -14.85
N THR A 250 -4.85 10.36 -14.64
CA THR A 250 -5.17 11.39 -15.64
C THR A 250 -4.55 12.73 -15.26
N PRO A 251 -4.26 13.63 -16.22
CA PRO A 251 -3.78 14.97 -15.93
C PRO A 251 -4.67 15.72 -14.93
N ALA A 252 -5.99 15.60 -15.09
CA ALA A 252 -6.97 16.26 -14.22
C ALA A 252 -6.91 15.75 -12.78
N LEU A 253 -6.83 14.43 -12.57
CA LEU A 253 -6.69 13.86 -11.23
C LEU A 253 -5.36 14.27 -10.57
N ILE A 254 -4.27 14.27 -11.35
CA ILE A 254 -2.94 14.65 -10.84
C ILE A 254 -2.96 16.11 -10.39
N GLU A 255 -3.53 17.01 -11.17
CA GLU A 255 -3.66 18.42 -10.81
C GLU A 255 -4.56 18.60 -9.59
N GLU A 256 -5.71 17.93 -9.55
CA GLU A 256 -6.64 17.99 -8.42
C GLU A 256 -6.02 17.50 -7.12
N VAL A 257 -5.35 16.33 -7.14
CA VAL A 257 -4.89 15.65 -5.92
C VAL A 257 -3.54 16.18 -5.44
N TYR A 258 -2.63 16.48 -6.38
CA TYR A 258 -1.24 16.85 -6.05
C TYR A 258 -0.93 18.33 -6.30
N GLY A 259 -1.83 19.07 -6.94
CA GLY A 259 -1.64 20.49 -7.26
C GLY A 259 -0.57 20.75 -8.32
N VAL A 260 -0.22 19.74 -9.13
CA VAL A 260 0.80 19.83 -10.16
C VAL A 260 0.23 19.47 -11.52
N ARG A 261 0.61 20.22 -12.55
CA ARG A 261 0.24 19.91 -13.94
C ARG A 261 1.12 18.77 -14.46
N ALA A 262 0.51 17.85 -15.19
CA ALA A 262 1.20 16.73 -15.80
C ALA A 262 0.65 16.43 -17.19
N GLU A 263 1.50 15.84 -18.02
CA GLU A 263 1.09 15.13 -19.22
C GLU A 263 1.16 13.63 -18.94
N VAL A 264 0.15 12.89 -19.39
CA VAL A 264 0.10 11.44 -19.25
C VAL A 264 0.10 10.84 -20.65
N THR A 265 1.16 10.12 -20.96
CA THR A 265 1.31 9.43 -22.24
C THR A 265 1.03 7.94 -22.03
N ARG A 266 0.18 7.36 -22.87
CA ARG A 266 -0.05 5.92 -22.87
C ARG A 266 1.13 5.22 -23.53
N HIS A 267 1.84 4.41 -22.78
CA HIS A 267 2.89 3.53 -23.28
C HIS A 267 2.38 2.07 -23.25
N PRO A 268 2.86 1.15 -24.11
CA PRO A 268 2.53 -0.25 -23.99
C PRO A 268 2.86 -0.76 -22.56
N GLY A 269 1.84 -1.23 -21.84
CA GLY A 269 1.95 -1.78 -20.50
C GLY A 269 1.54 -0.84 -19.36
N HIS A 270 1.91 0.43 -19.37
CA HIS A 270 1.56 1.38 -18.30
C HIS A 270 1.58 2.85 -18.78
N PRO A 271 0.84 3.75 -18.13
CA PRO A 271 0.94 5.19 -18.40
C PRO A 271 2.27 5.76 -17.89
N VAL A 272 2.80 6.76 -18.59
CA VAL A 272 3.99 7.52 -18.19
C VAL A 272 3.58 8.95 -17.88
N ILE A 273 3.93 9.40 -16.68
CA ILE A 273 3.60 10.72 -16.16
C ILE A 273 4.81 11.63 -16.30
N ARG A 274 4.66 12.74 -17.01
CA ARG A 274 5.62 13.82 -17.13
C ARG A 274 5.10 15.06 -16.43
N PHE A 275 5.72 15.46 -15.33
CA PHE A 275 5.35 16.67 -14.62
C PHE A 275 5.78 17.91 -15.41
N LEU A 276 4.90 18.91 -15.45
CA LEU A 276 5.13 20.18 -16.13
C LEU A 276 5.52 21.24 -15.08
N ARG A 277 6.55 22.03 -15.39
CA ARG A 277 6.86 23.20 -14.57
C ARG A 277 5.68 24.17 -14.64
N GLY A 278 5.30 24.73 -13.51
CA GLY A 278 4.37 25.85 -13.46
C GLY A 278 4.94 27.03 -14.29
N PRO A 279 4.12 28.01 -14.73
CA PRO A 279 4.64 29.27 -15.25
C PRO A 279 5.55 29.83 -14.15
N GLY A 280 6.86 29.88 -14.47
CA GLY A 280 7.87 30.35 -13.54
C GLY A 280 7.48 31.72 -12.98
N THR A 281 7.52 31.90 -11.67
CA THR A 281 7.75 33.23 -11.10
C THR A 281 9.07 33.70 -11.69
N THR A 282 8.96 34.51 -12.74
CA THR A 282 10.09 35.26 -13.29
C THR A 282 10.57 36.14 -12.15
N THR A 283 11.65 35.74 -11.49
CA THR A 283 12.40 36.63 -10.61
C THR A 283 12.83 37.79 -11.48
N ALA A 284 12.19 38.94 -11.29
CA ALA A 284 12.61 40.16 -11.95
C ALA A 284 14.11 40.38 -11.66
N PRO A 285 14.92 40.70 -12.66
CA PRO A 285 16.33 40.97 -12.44
C PRO A 285 16.42 42.15 -11.50
N ASN A 286 17.21 41.96 -10.44
CA ASN A 286 17.53 43.02 -9.48
C ASN A 286 18.12 44.20 -10.28
N PRO A 287 17.65 45.45 -10.11
CA PRO A 287 18.23 46.60 -10.79
C PRO A 287 19.70 46.76 -10.36
N PRO A 288 20.58 47.14 -11.28
CA PRO A 288 21.99 47.36 -10.97
C PRO A 288 22.15 48.52 -9.99
N SER A 289 23.01 48.34 -8.98
CA SER A 289 23.41 49.30 -7.96
C SER A 289 24.22 50.43 -8.56
#